data_efe0b5e7d10ac317db4acd420389e332
#
_entry.id   efe0b5e7d10ac317db4acd420389e332
#
_cell.length_a   1.000
_cell.length_b   1.000
_cell.length_c   1.000
_cell.angle_alpha   90.00
_cell.angle_beta   90.00
_cell.angle_gamma   90.00
#
_symmetry.space_group_name_H-M   'P 1'
#
loop_
_entity.id
_entity.type
_entity.pdbx_description
1 polymer ?
#
loop_
_entity_poly.entity_id
_entity_poly.type
_entity_poly.pdbx_seq_one_letter_code
_entity_poly.pdbx_strand_id
1 'polypeptide(L)'
;SFPTRRSSDLPCMDNDEYRRGKLTTWKAYGYDMAVLAGDALMIYAFEVASKAFTMGADPAKVGRAIGILAEKTGIYGMIGGQTVDVELTGKAVPREKLDFIYRLKTGALLEASMMIGAVLAGASDEEIREVETMASEVGLAFQIQDDILDVTSTQEELGKPVLSDEKNQKTTYVTLEGLEKAKQDVKEISDRAAGRLAGLPGKNEFLYDIIEMLVNRKN
;
A
#
# COMPACT_ATOMS: atom_id res chain seq x y z
N SER A 1 -11.10 -20.07 4.77
CA SER A 1 -10.73 -18.74 4.31
C SER A 1 -10.99 -17.73 5.41
N PHE A 2 -9.97 -17.01 5.81
CA PHE A 2 -10.08 -16.04 6.90
C PHE A 2 -10.79 -14.78 6.43
N PRO A 3 -11.64 -14.14 7.28
CA PRO A 3 -12.17 -12.82 7.00
C PRO A 3 -11.03 -11.83 6.79
N THR A 4 -11.26 -10.81 5.97
CA THR A 4 -10.26 -9.78 5.68
C THR A 4 -10.00 -8.97 6.94
N ARG A 5 -8.74 -8.90 7.34
CA ARG A 5 -8.31 -8.40 8.65
C ARG A 5 -7.65 -7.02 8.52
N ARG A 6 -8.38 -6.04 7.99
CA ARG A 6 -7.91 -4.66 7.98
C ARG A 6 -8.51 -3.88 9.14
N SER A 7 -7.68 -3.22 9.92
CA SER A 7 -8.14 -2.29 10.95
C SER A 7 -8.84 -1.06 10.37
N SER A 8 -8.55 -0.68 9.12
CA SER A 8 -9.27 0.41 8.44
C SER A 8 -10.76 0.14 8.21
N ASP A 9 -11.17 -1.12 8.16
CA ASP A 9 -12.59 -1.49 8.00
C ASP A 9 -13.44 -1.22 9.27
N LEU A 10 -12.81 -0.83 10.39
CA LEU A 10 -13.52 -0.57 11.67
C LEU A 10 -14.53 0.57 11.54
N PRO A 11 -15.61 0.55 12.35
CA PRO A 11 -16.63 1.62 12.37
C PRO A 11 -16.08 3.02 12.65
N CYS A 12 -14.95 3.12 13.35
CA CYS A 12 -14.26 4.38 13.63
C CYS A 12 -13.39 4.89 12.48
N MET A 13 -13.30 4.16 11.36
CA MET A 13 -12.52 4.49 10.17
C MET A 13 -13.41 4.41 8.93
N ASP A 14 -13.20 3.43 8.03
CA ASP A 14 -13.95 3.31 6.77
C ASP A 14 -15.37 2.73 6.98
N ASN A 15 -15.64 2.05 8.11
CA ASN A 15 -16.91 1.41 8.46
C ASN A 15 -17.40 0.43 7.39
N ASP A 16 -16.51 -0.33 6.79
CA ASP A 16 -16.82 -1.30 5.76
C ASP A 16 -17.31 -2.63 6.37
N GLU A 17 -18.51 -3.07 5.99
CA GLU A 17 -19.06 -4.36 6.42
C GLU A 17 -18.53 -5.54 5.60
N TYR A 18 -18.16 -5.29 4.34
CA TYR A 18 -17.67 -6.30 3.41
C TYR A 18 -16.36 -5.88 2.77
N ARG A 19 -15.49 -6.86 2.53
CA ARG A 19 -14.26 -6.69 1.76
C ARG A 19 -13.94 -7.97 1.00
N ARG A 20 -13.65 -7.85 -0.29
CA ARG A 20 -13.39 -8.99 -1.18
C ARG A 20 -14.49 -10.05 -1.10
N GLY A 21 -15.75 -9.61 -1.06
CA GLY A 21 -16.92 -10.48 -1.01
C GLY A 21 -17.17 -11.20 0.34
N LYS A 22 -16.43 -10.82 1.42
CA LYS A 22 -16.56 -11.43 2.76
C LYS A 22 -16.83 -10.37 3.81
N LEU A 23 -17.49 -10.77 4.89
CA LEU A 23 -17.65 -9.92 6.07
C LEU A 23 -16.28 -9.51 6.61
N THR A 24 -16.16 -8.25 6.99
CA THR A 24 -14.98 -7.74 7.72
C THR A 24 -14.94 -8.32 9.13
N THR A 25 -13.76 -8.28 9.76
CA THR A 25 -13.57 -8.90 11.08
C THR A 25 -14.49 -8.32 12.14
N TRP A 26 -14.68 -6.98 12.14
CA TRP A 26 -15.56 -6.34 13.10
C TRP A 26 -17.04 -6.72 12.91
N LYS A 27 -17.46 -6.90 11.66
CA LYS A 27 -18.83 -7.31 11.34
C LYS A 27 -19.10 -8.77 11.69
N ALA A 28 -18.10 -9.62 11.56
CA ALA A 28 -18.21 -11.07 11.81
C ALA A 28 -18.06 -11.43 13.30
N TYR A 29 -17.19 -10.73 14.04
CA TYR A 29 -16.74 -11.14 15.37
C TYR A 29 -16.82 -10.04 16.45
N GLY A 30 -17.19 -8.81 16.07
CA GLY A 30 -17.27 -7.68 16.98
C GLY A 30 -16.10 -6.72 16.86
N TYR A 31 -16.31 -5.51 17.37
CA TYR A 31 -15.38 -4.40 17.27
C TYR A 31 -14.06 -4.67 18.05
N ASP A 32 -14.20 -5.12 19.28
CA ASP A 32 -13.12 -5.47 20.19
C ASP A 32 -12.20 -6.56 19.61
N MET A 33 -12.80 -7.62 19.07
CA MET A 33 -12.05 -8.70 18.42
C MET A 33 -11.33 -8.22 17.16
N ALA A 34 -11.88 -7.27 16.43
CA ALA A 34 -11.24 -6.71 15.25
C ALA A 34 -10.02 -5.84 15.60
N VAL A 35 -10.10 -5.06 16.68
CA VAL A 35 -8.95 -4.29 17.20
C VAL A 35 -7.83 -5.24 17.60
N LEU A 36 -8.13 -6.22 18.47
CA LEU A 36 -7.14 -7.19 18.93
C LEU A 36 -6.53 -8.01 17.79
N ALA A 37 -7.33 -8.34 16.76
CA ALA A 37 -6.82 -9.05 15.59
C ALA A 37 -5.85 -8.18 14.76
N GLY A 38 -6.09 -6.88 14.67
CA GLY A 38 -5.17 -5.92 14.05
C GLY A 38 -3.83 -5.85 14.79
N ASP A 39 -3.88 -5.65 16.10
CA ASP A 39 -2.69 -5.59 16.99
C ASP A 39 -1.90 -6.91 16.91
N ALA A 40 -2.60 -8.03 17.02
CA ALA A 40 -1.98 -9.36 16.94
C ALA A 40 -1.27 -9.60 15.61
N LEU A 41 -1.85 -9.16 14.47
CA LEU A 41 -1.23 -9.32 13.16
C LEU A 41 0.02 -8.47 13.01
N MET A 42 0.02 -7.24 13.54
CA MET A 42 1.20 -6.39 13.51
C MET A 42 2.34 -7.01 14.31
N ILE A 43 2.09 -7.44 15.53
CA ILE A 43 3.12 -8.10 16.36
C ILE A 43 3.58 -9.42 15.74
N TYR A 44 2.64 -10.21 15.22
CA TYR A 44 2.97 -11.49 14.58
C TYR A 44 3.86 -11.32 13.34
N ALA A 45 3.71 -10.23 12.58
CA ALA A 45 4.62 -9.93 11.47
C ALA A 45 6.08 -9.81 11.94
N PHE A 46 6.33 -9.13 13.05
CA PHE A 46 7.68 -9.02 13.64
C PHE A 46 8.16 -10.35 14.27
N GLU A 47 7.27 -11.10 14.89
CA GLU A 47 7.59 -12.46 15.37
C GLU A 47 8.06 -13.35 14.22
N VAL A 48 7.33 -13.35 13.09
CA VAL A 48 7.70 -14.14 11.92
C VAL A 48 9.02 -13.65 11.31
N ALA A 49 9.19 -12.34 11.16
CA ALA A 49 10.43 -11.76 10.62
C ALA A 49 11.66 -12.10 11.49
N SER A 50 11.49 -12.12 12.83
CA SER A 50 12.58 -12.46 13.75
C SER A 50 13.06 -13.91 13.63
N LYS A 51 12.22 -14.84 13.14
CA LYS A 51 12.62 -16.23 12.92
C LYS A 51 13.74 -16.37 11.89
N ALA A 52 13.92 -15.39 11.00
CA ALA A 52 15.01 -15.36 10.04
C ALA A 52 16.40 -15.40 10.69
N PHE A 53 16.56 -14.90 11.92
CA PHE A 53 17.82 -15.02 12.68
C PHE A 53 18.23 -16.46 12.95
N THR A 54 17.27 -17.37 13.04
CA THR A 54 17.51 -18.80 13.32
C THR A 54 17.50 -19.67 12.06
N MET A 55 17.26 -19.08 10.89
CA MET A 55 17.19 -19.78 9.59
C MET A 55 18.49 -19.72 8.78
N GLY A 56 19.58 -19.24 9.37
CA GLY A 56 20.87 -19.15 8.70
C GLY A 56 21.05 -17.93 7.80
N ALA A 57 20.14 -16.97 7.84
CA ALA A 57 20.30 -15.70 7.16
C ALA A 57 21.34 -14.81 7.89
N ASP A 58 22.00 -13.92 7.14
CA ASP A 58 22.94 -12.95 7.71
C ASP A 58 22.24 -12.06 8.74
N PRO A 59 22.63 -12.07 10.03
CA PRO A 59 21.97 -11.29 11.08
C PRO A 59 21.95 -9.78 10.82
N ALA A 60 22.96 -9.22 10.13
CA ALA A 60 23.00 -7.80 9.81
C ALA A 60 21.93 -7.45 8.76
N LYS A 61 21.75 -8.30 7.75
CA LYS A 61 20.68 -8.13 6.75
C LYS A 61 19.28 -8.31 7.39
N VAL A 62 19.12 -9.30 8.26
CA VAL A 62 17.85 -9.52 8.97
C VAL A 62 17.52 -8.33 9.86
N GLY A 63 18.49 -7.82 10.63
CA GLY A 63 18.30 -6.63 11.45
C GLY A 63 17.90 -5.41 10.65
N ARG A 64 18.55 -5.17 9.50
CA ARG A 64 18.21 -4.08 8.59
C ARG A 64 16.79 -4.25 7.99
N ALA A 65 16.44 -5.44 7.56
CA ALA A 65 15.12 -5.75 7.02
C ALA A 65 14.00 -5.49 8.05
N ILE A 66 14.20 -5.91 9.31
CA ILE A 66 13.26 -5.65 10.41
C ILE A 66 13.16 -4.16 10.70
N GLY A 67 14.28 -3.41 10.65
CA GLY A 67 14.30 -1.95 10.80
C GLY A 67 13.46 -1.26 9.73
N ILE A 68 13.63 -1.62 8.46
CA ILE A 68 12.81 -1.10 7.35
C ILE A 68 11.34 -1.45 7.55
N LEU A 69 11.02 -2.68 7.92
CA LEU A 69 9.64 -3.09 8.20
C LEU A 69 9.01 -2.22 9.30
N ALA A 70 9.73 -1.99 10.40
CA ALA A 70 9.26 -1.21 11.53
C ALA A 70 9.03 0.26 11.16
N GLU A 71 9.98 0.88 10.45
CA GLU A 71 9.87 2.28 10.02
C GLU A 71 8.71 2.50 9.06
N LYS A 72 8.63 1.65 8.02
CA LYS A 72 7.63 1.79 6.95
C LYS A 72 6.21 1.39 7.39
N THR A 73 6.06 0.53 8.40
CA THR A 73 4.74 0.24 9.00
C THR A 73 4.35 1.23 10.10
N GLY A 74 5.32 1.88 10.73
CA GLY A 74 5.17 2.73 11.90
C GLY A 74 4.59 4.12 11.63
N ILE A 75 4.87 5.04 12.59
CA ILE A 75 4.35 6.41 12.58
C ILE A 75 4.94 7.27 11.45
N TYR A 76 6.12 6.92 10.95
CA TYR A 76 6.75 7.57 9.79
C TYR A 76 6.40 6.91 8.46
N GLY A 77 5.56 5.89 8.48
CA GLY A 77 5.09 5.13 7.33
C GLY A 77 3.56 4.98 7.31
N MET A 78 3.10 3.73 7.16
CA MET A 78 1.69 3.39 6.94
C MET A 78 0.76 3.96 8.03
N ILE A 79 1.11 3.81 9.31
CA ILE A 79 0.27 4.33 10.41
C ILE A 79 0.16 5.86 10.33
N GLY A 80 1.26 6.57 10.06
CA GLY A 80 1.24 8.02 9.89
C GLY A 80 0.35 8.47 8.72
N GLY A 81 0.45 7.79 7.59
CA GLY A 81 -0.42 8.04 6.43
C GLY A 81 -1.89 7.79 6.74
N GLN A 82 -2.21 6.68 7.40
CA GLN A 82 -3.57 6.34 7.81
C GLN A 82 -4.13 7.33 8.83
N THR A 83 -3.31 7.82 9.76
CA THR A 83 -3.72 8.82 10.75
C THR A 83 -4.18 10.10 10.07
N VAL A 84 -3.42 10.61 9.10
CA VAL A 84 -3.78 11.82 8.35
C VAL A 84 -5.02 11.59 7.47
N ASP A 85 -5.16 10.41 6.87
CA ASP A 85 -6.36 10.04 6.09
C ASP A 85 -7.63 10.09 6.95
N VAL A 86 -7.60 9.51 8.14
CA VAL A 86 -8.73 9.54 9.09
C VAL A 86 -9.01 10.96 9.59
N GLU A 87 -7.97 11.73 9.94
CA GLU A 87 -8.13 13.11 10.42
C GLU A 87 -8.78 14.03 9.37
N LEU A 88 -8.51 13.78 8.10
CA LEU A 88 -9.01 14.58 6.98
C LEU A 88 -10.29 14.03 6.34
N THR A 89 -10.83 12.92 6.79
CA THR A 89 -12.10 12.37 6.30
C THR A 89 -13.21 13.41 6.41
N GLY A 90 -13.94 13.64 5.32
CA GLY A 90 -15.02 14.64 5.23
C GLY A 90 -14.55 16.11 5.15
N LYS A 91 -13.25 16.33 4.93
CA LYS A 91 -12.67 17.67 4.74
C LYS A 91 -12.06 17.78 3.33
N ALA A 92 -11.97 18.99 2.81
CA ALA A 92 -11.22 19.25 1.59
C ALA A 92 -9.71 19.01 1.86
N VAL A 93 -9.09 18.14 1.07
CA VAL A 93 -7.68 17.76 1.22
C VAL A 93 -6.87 18.45 0.14
N PRO A 94 -5.89 19.30 0.46
CA PRO A 94 -5.01 19.88 -0.53
C PRO A 94 -4.07 18.80 -1.12
N ARG A 95 -3.63 19.01 -2.36
CA ARG A 95 -2.81 18.07 -3.12
C ARG A 95 -1.61 17.52 -2.34
N GLU A 96 -0.86 18.38 -1.66
CA GLU A 96 0.31 17.97 -0.87
C GLU A 96 -0.04 16.96 0.24
N LYS A 97 -1.22 17.12 0.86
CA LYS A 97 -1.69 16.19 1.89
C LYS A 97 -2.19 14.88 1.28
N LEU A 98 -2.81 14.93 0.11
CA LEU A 98 -3.21 13.73 -0.62
C LEU A 98 -1.98 12.91 -1.03
N ASP A 99 -0.96 13.55 -1.60
CA ASP A 99 0.30 12.90 -1.96
C ASP A 99 0.98 12.28 -0.73
N PHE A 100 0.96 12.95 0.42
CA PHE A 100 1.46 12.41 1.69
C PHE A 100 0.71 11.14 2.11
N ILE A 101 -0.64 11.17 2.05
CA ILE A 101 -1.48 10.02 2.39
C ILE A 101 -1.16 8.85 1.45
N TYR A 102 -1.14 9.06 0.15
CA TYR A 102 -0.89 8.01 -0.84
C TYR A 102 0.49 7.37 -0.68
N ARG A 103 1.51 8.21 -0.50
CA ARG A 103 2.87 7.75 -0.28
C ARG A 103 2.98 6.90 0.98
N LEU A 104 2.40 7.32 2.10
CA LEU A 104 2.61 6.63 3.37
C LEU A 104 1.59 5.52 3.62
N LYS A 105 0.29 5.78 3.43
CA LYS A 105 -0.76 4.80 3.74
C LYS A 105 -0.62 3.51 2.91
N THR A 106 -0.26 3.63 1.65
CA THR A 106 -0.15 2.50 0.70
C THR A 106 1.29 2.30 0.24
N GLY A 107 1.96 3.36 -0.19
CA GLY A 107 3.31 3.31 -0.77
C GLY A 107 4.35 2.76 0.21
N ALA A 108 4.30 3.13 1.47
CA ALA A 108 5.29 2.70 2.47
C ALA A 108 5.43 1.17 2.60
N LEU A 109 4.34 0.41 2.46
CA LEU A 109 4.39 -1.05 2.50
C LEU A 109 4.97 -1.66 1.22
N LEU A 110 4.74 -1.04 0.07
CA LEU A 110 5.38 -1.42 -1.19
C LEU A 110 6.89 -1.14 -1.13
N GLU A 111 7.26 0.05 -0.64
CA GLU A 111 8.66 0.41 -0.38
C GLU A 111 9.31 -0.63 0.55
N ALA A 112 8.69 -0.94 1.70
CA ALA A 112 9.22 -1.94 2.63
C ALA A 112 9.45 -3.29 1.96
N SER A 113 8.48 -3.78 1.20
CA SER A 113 8.55 -5.10 0.56
C SER A 113 9.71 -5.19 -0.42
N MET A 114 9.87 -4.18 -1.28
CA MET A 114 10.93 -4.14 -2.28
C MET A 114 12.32 -3.89 -1.65
N MET A 115 12.42 -2.95 -0.70
CA MET A 115 13.68 -2.67 0.01
C MET A 115 14.17 -3.88 0.81
N ILE A 116 13.29 -4.58 1.51
CA ILE A 116 13.64 -5.79 2.27
C ILE A 116 14.18 -6.86 1.31
N GLY A 117 13.52 -7.07 0.17
CA GLY A 117 14.02 -7.98 -0.87
C GLY A 117 15.42 -7.62 -1.33
N ALA A 118 15.68 -6.35 -1.63
CA ALA A 118 16.99 -5.85 -2.04
C ALA A 118 18.07 -6.04 -0.95
N VAL A 119 17.74 -5.72 0.31
CA VAL A 119 18.66 -5.93 1.47
C VAL A 119 19.04 -7.40 1.60
N LEU A 120 18.07 -8.30 1.55
CA LEU A 120 18.33 -9.73 1.70
C LEU A 120 19.14 -10.29 0.52
N ALA A 121 18.91 -9.77 -0.69
CA ALA A 121 19.71 -10.08 -1.88
C ALA A 121 21.15 -9.55 -1.80
N GLY A 122 21.44 -8.60 -0.92
CA GLY A 122 22.76 -8.02 -0.74
C GLY A 122 23.05 -6.82 -1.63
N ALA A 123 22.01 -6.10 -2.04
CA ALA A 123 22.12 -4.85 -2.78
C ALA A 123 22.89 -3.79 -1.97
N SER A 124 23.58 -2.91 -2.67
CA SER A 124 24.25 -1.74 -2.09
C SER A 124 23.25 -0.72 -1.56
N ASP A 125 23.72 0.22 -0.74
CA ASP A 125 22.87 1.29 -0.22
C ASP A 125 22.29 2.19 -1.33
N GLU A 126 23.02 2.35 -2.43
CA GLU A 126 22.57 3.12 -3.59
C GLU A 126 21.44 2.39 -4.33
N GLU A 127 21.62 1.10 -4.59
CA GLU A 127 20.57 0.25 -5.19
C GLU A 127 19.32 0.19 -4.33
N ILE A 128 19.47 0.11 -2.99
CA ILE A 128 18.31 0.12 -2.08
C ILE A 128 17.56 1.45 -2.15
N ARG A 129 18.24 2.60 -2.27
CA ARG A 129 17.59 3.90 -2.46
C ARG A 129 16.87 4.01 -3.80
N GLU A 130 17.46 3.46 -4.88
CA GLU A 130 16.78 3.39 -6.18
C GLU A 130 15.52 2.50 -6.13
N VAL A 131 15.61 1.36 -5.45
CA VAL A 131 14.46 0.47 -5.20
C VAL A 131 13.38 1.18 -4.38
N GLU A 132 13.74 1.94 -3.36
CA GLU A 132 12.79 2.74 -2.57
C GLU A 132 12.08 3.77 -3.45
N THR A 133 12.83 4.51 -4.27
CA THR A 133 12.27 5.52 -5.17
C THR A 133 11.32 4.89 -6.20
N MET A 134 11.74 3.79 -6.81
CA MET A 134 10.91 3.01 -7.74
C MET A 134 9.64 2.52 -7.07
N ALA A 135 9.74 1.95 -5.87
CA ALA A 135 8.59 1.44 -5.12
C ALA A 135 7.60 2.54 -4.72
N SER A 136 8.11 3.74 -4.39
CA SER A 136 7.30 4.93 -4.13
C SER A 136 6.52 5.37 -5.36
N GLU A 137 7.14 5.37 -6.55
CA GLU A 137 6.47 5.65 -7.83
C GLU A 137 5.39 4.61 -8.14
N VAL A 138 5.69 3.32 -7.97
CA VAL A 138 4.69 2.23 -8.14
C VAL A 138 3.52 2.41 -7.18
N GLY A 139 3.79 2.75 -5.91
CA GLY A 139 2.77 2.97 -4.89
C GLY A 139 1.84 4.14 -5.24
N LEU A 140 2.39 5.23 -5.76
CA LEU A 140 1.62 6.39 -6.20
C LEU A 140 0.76 6.04 -7.42
N ALA A 141 1.34 5.42 -8.45
CA ALA A 141 0.58 4.98 -9.63
C ALA A 141 -0.55 4.01 -9.25
N PHE A 142 -0.27 3.08 -8.34
CA PHE A 142 -1.25 2.13 -7.82
C PHE A 142 -2.44 2.84 -7.15
N GLN A 143 -2.19 3.87 -6.35
CA GLN A 143 -3.23 4.59 -5.64
C GLN A 143 -4.06 5.46 -6.59
N ILE A 144 -3.41 6.15 -7.55
CA ILE A 144 -4.14 6.91 -8.58
C ILE A 144 -4.99 5.96 -9.43
N GLN A 145 -4.50 4.77 -9.76
CA GLN A 145 -5.27 3.76 -10.49
C GLN A 145 -6.48 3.26 -9.67
N ASP A 146 -6.34 3.14 -8.33
CA ASP A 146 -7.48 2.78 -7.46
C ASP A 146 -8.59 3.85 -7.54
N ASP A 147 -8.24 5.12 -7.52
CA ASP A 147 -9.19 6.23 -7.69
C ASP A 147 -9.86 6.23 -9.08
N ILE A 148 -9.09 5.93 -10.14
CA ILE A 148 -9.64 5.79 -11.50
C ILE A 148 -10.65 4.65 -11.54
N LEU A 149 -10.32 3.50 -10.95
CA LEU A 149 -11.19 2.33 -10.91
C LEU A 149 -12.45 2.58 -10.08
N ASP A 150 -12.38 3.34 -8.99
CA ASP A 150 -13.57 3.65 -8.18
C ASP A 150 -14.63 4.42 -8.96
N VAL A 151 -14.23 5.23 -9.96
CA VAL A 151 -15.17 6.01 -10.80
C VAL A 151 -15.47 5.39 -12.16
N THR A 152 -14.69 4.39 -12.62
CA THR A 152 -14.83 3.82 -13.98
C THR A 152 -15.29 2.38 -14.02
N SER A 153 -15.14 1.62 -12.93
CA SER A 153 -15.47 0.20 -12.87
C SER A 153 -16.87 -0.06 -12.33
N THR A 154 -17.30 -1.31 -12.38
CA THR A 154 -18.55 -1.77 -11.77
C THR A 154 -18.30 -2.44 -10.42
N GLN A 155 -19.34 -2.55 -9.59
CA GLN A 155 -19.24 -3.25 -8.30
C GLN A 155 -18.86 -4.74 -8.47
N GLU A 156 -19.28 -5.35 -9.57
CA GLU A 156 -18.98 -6.76 -9.88
C GLU A 156 -17.49 -6.93 -10.19
N GLU A 157 -16.88 -5.98 -10.91
CA GLU A 157 -15.46 -6.01 -11.26
C GLU A 157 -14.57 -5.71 -10.05
N LEU A 158 -14.93 -4.70 -9.22
CA LEU A 158 -14.13 -4.29 -8.07
C LEU A 158 -14.26 -5.20 -6.84
N GLY A 159 -15.34 -5.97 -6.73
CA GLY A 159 -15.64 -6.76 -5.52
C GLY A 159 -15.88 -5.91 -4.25
N LYS A 160 -16.05 -4.59 -4.41
CA LYS A 160 -16.42 -3.60 -3.38
C LYS A 160 -17.42 -2.61 -3.99
N PRO A 161 -18.21 -1.86 -3.17
CA PRO A 161 -19.06 -0.80 -3.70
C PRO A 161 -18.23 0.21 -4.51
N VAL A 162 -18.75 0.61 -5.68
CA VAL A 162 -18.21 1.73 -6.47
C VAL A 162 -18.64 3.06 -5.86
N LEU A 163 -17.93 4.15 -6.22
CA LEU A 163 -18.14 5.50 -5.67
C LEU A 163 -18.06 5.51 -4.13
N SER A 164 -17.23 4.61 -3.59
CA SER A 164 -17.01 4.51 -2.14
C SER A 164 -16.36 5.78 -1.59
N ASP A 165 -15.46 6.39 -2.36
CA ASP A 165 -14.78 7.63 -1.98
C ASP A 165 -15.74 8.82 -2.01
N GLU A 166 -16.64 8.91 -2.98
CA GLU A 166 -17.69 9.93 -3.03
C GLU A 166 -18.66 9.79 -1.83
N LYS A 167 -19.12 8.56 -1.53
CA LYS A 167 -19.96 8.27 -0.37
C LYS A 167 -19.30 8.68 0.95
N ASN A 168 -18.00 8.50 1.06
CA ASN A 168 -17.21 8.86 2.24
C ASN A 168 -16.70 10.31 2.20
N GLN A 169 -17.10 11.10 1.20
CA GLN A 169 -16.67 12.49 0.99
C GLN A 169 -15.14 12.62 0.99
N LYS A 170 -14.44 11.65 0.42
CA LYS A 170 -12.98 11.67 0.30
C LYS A 170 -12.56 12.47 -0.92
N THR A 171 -11.54 13.30 -0.74
CA THR A 171 -10.82 13.90 -1.86
C THR A 171 -9.93 12.85 -2.49
N THR A 172 -10.02 12.65 -3.81
CA THR A 172 -9.21 11.71 -4.58
C THR A 172 -8.36 12.44 -5.62
N TYR A 173 -7.41 11.75 -6.22
CA TYR A 173 -6.62 12.30 -7.32
C TYR A 173 -7.52 12.71 -8.50
N VAL A 174 -8.51 11.87 -8.82
CA VAL A 174 -9.46 12.14 -9.91
C VAL A 174 -10.32 13.37 -9.62
N THR A 175 -10.73 13.60 -8.37
CA THR A 175 -11.52 14.80 -8.01
C THR A 175 -10.69 16.09 -8.06
N LEU A 176 -9.37 16.03 -7.85
CA LEU A 176 -8.48 17.19 -7.91
C LEU A 176 -8.00 17.51 -9.33
N GLU A 177 -7.58 16.50 -10.07
CA GLU A 177 -6.88 16.68 -11.36
C GLU A 177 -7.74 16.31 -12.58
N GLY A 178 -8.83 15.60 -12.36
CA GLY A 178 -9.68 15.05 -13.41
C GLY A 178 -9.20 13.70 -13.94
N LEU A 179 -10.13 12.94 -14.53
CA LEU A 179 -9.90 11.55 -14.95
C LEU A 179 -8.80 11.40 -16.02
N GLU A 180 -8.81 12.25 -17.04
CA GLU A 180 -7.84 12.13 -18.15
C GLU A 180 -6.40 12.48 -17.69
N LYS A 181 -6.25 13.45 -16.80
CA LYS A 181 -4.95 13.78 -16.21
C LYS A 181 -4.47 12.63 -15.32
N ALA A 182 -5.36 12.05 -14.49
CA ALA A 182 -5.04 10.89 -13.66
C ALA A 182 -4.51 9.70 -14.49
N LYS A 183 -5.17 9.37 -15.61
CA LYS A 183 -4.72 8.31 -16.52
C LYS A 183 -3.34 8.60 -17.12
N GLN A 184 -3.12 9.84 -17.55
CA GLN A 184 -1.82 10.26 -18.08
C GLN A 184 -0.73 10.12 -17.02
N ASP A 185 -0.97 10.60 -15.80
CA ASP A 185 0.01 10.57 -14.71
C ASP A 185 0.34 9.14 -14.29
N VAL A 186 -0.65 8.24 -14.20
CA VAL A 186 -0.41 6.81 -13.96
C VAL A 186 0.58 6.27 -14.99
N LYS A 187 0.35 6.54 -16.28
CA LYS A 187 1.25 6.06 -17.34
C LYS A 187 2.66 6.63 -17.18
N GLU A 188 2.80 7.94 -17.00
CA GLU A 188 4.10 8.60 -16.89
C GLU A 188 4.89 8.13 -15.65
N ILE A 189 4.20 7.96 -14.51
CA ILE A 189 4.83 7.47 -13.27
C ILE A 189 5.28 6.02 -13.45
N SER A 190 4.46 5.19 -14.08
CA SER A 190 4.77 3.78 -14.34
C SER A 190 5.94 3.61 -15.29
N ASP A 191 5.99 4.41 -16.36
CA ASP A 191 7.11 4.42 -17.31
C ASP A 191 8.43 4.80 -16.61
N ARG A 192 8.41 5.76 -15.66
CA ARG A 192 9.58 6.10 -14.85
C ARG A 192 10.01 4.97 -13.92
N ALA A 193 9.06 4.36 -13.21
CA ALA A 193 9.34 3.22 -12.33
C ALA A 193 9.94 2.05 -13.11
N ALA A 194 9.41 1.74 -14.28
CA ALA A 194 9.94 0.72 -15.18
C ALA A 194 11.36 1.05 -15.68
N GLY A 195 11.63 2.33 -16.00
CA GLY A 195 12.96 2.80 -16.38
C GLY A 195 13.99 2.63 -15.25
N ARG A 196 13.61 2.90 -13.99
CA ARG A 196 14.47 2.66 -12.81
C ARG A 196 14.76 1.17 -12.63
N LEU A 197 13.74 0.32 -12.74
CA LEU A 197 13.93 -1.14 -12.66
C LEU A 197 14.90 -1.64 -13.71
N ALA A 198 14.82 -1.15 -14.94
CA ALA A 198 15.73 -1.51 -16.03
C ALA A 198 17.19 -1.08 -15.77
N GLY A 199 17.40 -0.05 -14.94
CA GLY A 199 18.72 0.44 -14.53
C GLY A 199 19.36 -0.35 -13.38
N LEU A 200 18.59 -1.17 -12.66
CA LEU A 200 19.10 -2.00 -11.57
C LEU A 200 19.85 -3.22 -12.11
N PRO A 201 20.89 -3.71 -11.39
CA PRO A 201 21.61 -4.90 -11.79
C PRO A 201 20.71 -6.14 -11.74
N GLY A 202 20.83 -6.96 -12.77
CA GLY A 202 20.01 -8.17 -12.93
C GLY A 202 18.74 -7.94 -13.74
N LYS A 203 18.34 -8.96 -14.49
CA LYS A 203 17.06 -8.95 -15.22
C LYS A 203 16.03 -9.68 -14.36
N ASN A 204 14.98 -8.99 -13.99
CA ASN A 204 13.87 -9.58 -13.25
C ASN A 204 12.55 -9.34 -14.00
N GLU A 205 12.29 -10.17 -15.00
CA GLU A 205 11.06 -10.13 -15.80
C GLU A 205 9.82 -10.26 -14.92
N PHE A 206 9.88 -11.11 -13.89
CA PHE A 206 8.76 -11.30 -12.95
C PHE A 206 8.41 -10.03 -12.17
N LEU A 207 9.41 -9.27 -11.72
CA LEU A 207 9.17 -7.99 -11.03
C LEU A 207 8.59 -6.95 -12.00
N TYR A 208 9.03 -6.96 -13.26
CA TYR A 208 8.47 -6.12 -14.31
C TYR A 208 6.99 -6.43 -14.54
N ASP A 209 6.66 -7.71 -14.71
CA ASP A 209 5.29 -8.18 -14.88
C ASP A 209 4.40 -7.81 -13.69
N ILE A 210 4.92 -7.91 -12.45
CA ILE A 210 4.19 -7.48 -11.24
C ILE A 210 3.90 -5.97 -11.28
N ILE A 211 4.87 -5.14 -11.63
CA ILE A 211 4.68 -3.68 -11.71
C ILE A 211 3.62 -3.35 -12.77
N GLU A 212 3.72 -3.94 -13.96
CA GLU A 212 2.72 -3.77 -15.00
C GLU A 212 1.32 -4.23 -14.55
N MET A 213 1.24 -5.38 -13.90
CA MET A 213 -0.03 -5.90 -13.38
C MET A 213 -0.64 -4.98 -12.31
N LEU A 214 0.16 -4.44 -11.40
CA LEU A 214 -0.31 -3.54 -10.34
C LEU A 214 -0.87 -2.23 -10.88
N VAL A 215 -0.27 -1.70 -11.94
CA VAL A 215 -0.66 -0.43 -12.54
C VAL A 215 -1.80 -0.59 -13.55
N ASN A 216 -1.77 -1.67 -14.36
CA ASN A 216 -2.75 -1.91 -15.43
C ASN A 216 -3.92 -2.81 -14.99
N ARG A 217 -4.10 -3.04 -13.70
CA ARG A 217 -5.19 -3.85 -13.17
C ARG A 217 -6.56 -3.27 -13.54
N LYS A 218 -7.53 -4.17 -13.69
CA LYS A 218 -8.94 -3.83 -13.94
C LYS A 218 -9.82 -4.04 -12.70
N ASN A 219 -9.27 -4.65 -11.65
CA ASN A 219 -9.94 -5.01 -10.40
C ASN A 219 -8.95 -5.09 -9.23
#